data_8a710807d919185d40b67f405a76572d
#
_entry.id   8a710807d919185d40b67f405a76572d
#
_cell.length_a   1.000
_cell.length_b   1.000
_cell.length_c   1.000
_cell.angle_alpha   90.00
_cell.angle_beta   90.00
_cell.angle_gamma   90.00
#
_symmetry.space_group_name_H-M   'P 1'
#
loop_
_entity.id
_entity.type
_entity.pdbx_description
1 polymer ?
#
loop_
_entity_poly.entity_id
_entity_poly.type
_entity_poly.pdbx_seq_one_letter_code
_entity_poly.pdbx_strand_id
1 'polypeptide(L)'
;QRSISDAHVKLSDIDEVVLVGGATRLPVIREFIVKLFHKFPNISVHPDEAVALGAAVQGAMKARDKEVKEIILTDVCAFTLGTEVSVERREGVYESGHFCPIIERNTVIPTSRTERFYTVHDKQEKIRINVYQGESRLTVNNLLLGSLEIPVPKNKAGEEAVDVTYTYD
;
A
#
# COMPACT_ATOMS: atom_id res chain seq x y z
N GLN A 1 -14.87 7.99 -1.66
CA GLN A 1 -15.29 7.82 -0.25
C GLN A 1 -14.20 7.18 0.61
N ARG A 2 -13.53 6.11 0.13
CA ARG A 2 -12.47 5.42 0.89
C ARG A 2 -11.31 6.35 1.27
N SER A 3 -10.80 7.14 0.32
CA SER A 3 -9.69 8.09 0.58
C SER A 3 -10.02 9.15 1.63
N ILE A 4 -11.27 9.61 1.66
CA ILE A 4 -11.75 10.57 2.68
C ILE A 4 -11.81 9.91 4.05
N SER A 5 -12.29 8.66 4.11
CA SER A 5 -12.30 7.86 5.33
C SER A 5 -10.90 7.61 5.87
N ASP A 6 -9.97 7.25 4.98
CA ASP A 6 -8.57 6.98 5.36
C ASP A 6 -7.83 8.22 5.85
N ALA A 7 -8.16 9.39 5.27
CA ALA A 7 -7.61 10.66 5.70
C ALA A 7 -8.22 11.20 7.00
N HIS A 8 -9.28 10.55 7.52
CA HIS A 8 -10.03 10.99 8.71
C HIS A 8 -10.55 12.44 8.63
N VAL A 9 -10.83 12.92 7.40
CA VAL A 9 -11.40 14.25 7.16
C VAL A 9 -12.90 14.16 6.88
N LYS A 10 -13.63 15.24 7.19
CA LYS A 10 -15.04 15.38 6.80
C LYS A 10 -15.14 16.00 5.41
N LEU A 11 -16.23 15.74 4.70
CA LEU A 11 -16.50 16.37 3.40
C LEU A 11 -16.55 17.91 3.50
N SER A 12 -16.99 18.44 4.66
CA SER A 12 -17.00 19.88 4.94
C SER A 12 -15.62 20.51 5.00
N ASP A 13 -14.60 19.73 5.36
CA ASP A 13 -13.23 20.21 5.56
C ASP A 13 -12.41 20.23 4.24
N ILE A 14 -13.02 19.80 3.14
CA ILE A 14 -12.43 19.85 1.81
C ILE A 14 -12.61 21.28 1.27
N ASP A 15 -11.53 22.02 1.08
CA ASP A 15 -11.56 23.39 0.56
C ASP A 15 -11.88 23.43 -0.93
N GLU A 16 -11.18 22.63 -1.72
CA GLU A 16 -11.31 22.56 -3.17
C GLU A 16 -11.37 21.14 -3.71
N VAL A 17 -12.05 20.99 -4.85
CA VAL A 17 -12.06 19.77 -5.65
C VAL A 17 -11.48 20.06 -7.02
N VAL A 18 -10.35 19.45 -7.33
CA VAL A 18 -9.66 19.57 -8.62
C VAL A 18 -9.87 18.29 -9.42
N LEU A 19 -10.33 18.42 -10.67
CA LEU A 19 -10.55 17.29 -11.56
C LEU A 19 -9.37 17.13 -12.52
N VAL A 20 -8.79 15.92 -12.56
CA VAL A 20 -7.62 15.59 -13.39
C VAL A 20 -7.91 14.36 -14.25
N GLY A 21 -7.43 14.40 -15.49
CA GLY A 21 -7.59 13.32 -16.47
C GLY A 21 -8.82 13.48 -17.36
N GLY A 22 -8.73 12.97 -18.60
CA GLY A 22 -9.73 13.16 -19.65
C GLY A 22 -11.14 12.64 -19.32
N ALA A 23 -11.25 11.58 -18.51
CA ALA A 23 -12.54 11.04 -18.06
C ALA A 23 -13.36 12.05 -17.25
N THR A 24 -12.72 13.02 -16.59
CA THR A 24 -13.40 14.06 -15.81
C THR A 24 -14.16 15.08 -16.67
N ARG A 25 -14.01 15.02 -17.99
CA ARG A 25 -14.80 15.81 -18.93
C ARG A 25 -16.26 15.33 -19.06
N LEU A 26 -16.53 14.08 -18.66
CA LEU A 26 -17.88 13.53 -18.72
C LEU A 26 -18.80 14.32 -17.77
N PRO A 27 -19.97 14.81 -18.26
CA PRO A 27 -20.91 15.58 -17.43
C PRO A 27 -21.33 14.83 -16.16
N VAL A 28 -21.55 13.51 -16.26
CA VAL A 28 -21.95 12.67 -15.14
C VAL A 28 -20.92 12.69 -13.98
N ILE A 29 -19.63 12.78 -14.29
CA ILE A 29 -18.58 12.89 -13.26
C ILE A 29 -18.69 14.22 -12.54
N ARG A 30 -18.86 15.33 -13.28
CA ARG A 30 -19.02 16.67 -12.69
C ARG A 30 -20.27 16.77 -11.82
N GLU A 31 -21.40 16.25 -12.31
CA GLU A 31 -22.63 16.20 -11.54
C GLU A 31 -22.48 15.39 -10.25
N PHE A 32 -21.83 14.22 -10.33
CA PHE A 32 -21.56 13.38 -9.17
C PHE A 32 -20.71 14.13 -8.13
N ILE A 33 -19.66 14.82 -8.55
CA ILE A 33 -18.77 15.59 -7.67
C ILE A 33 -19.56 16.72 -6.99
N VAL A 34 -20.35 17.49 -7.75
CA VAL A 34 -21.17 18.56 -7.18
C VAL A 34 -22.17 18.00 -6.15
N LYS A 35 -22.82 16.88 -6.45
CA LYS A 35 -23.75 16.22 -5.52
C LYS A 35 -23.05 15.71 -4.24
N LEU A 36 -21.81 15.20 -4.37
CA LEU A 36 -21.06 14.63 -3.24
C LEU A 36 -20.46 15.71 -2.33
N PHE A 37 -19.81 16.71 -2.93
CA PHE A 37 -19.05 17.72 -2.19
C PHE A 37 -19.83 19.03 -1.96
N HIS A 38 -20.98 19.22 -2.62
CA HIS A 38 -21.74 20.47 -2.64
C HIS A 38 -20.90 21.69 -3.06
N LYS A 39 -19.85 21.43 -3.88
CA LYS A 39 -18.90 22.42 -4.41
C LYS A 39 -18.70 22.20 -5.91
N PHE A 40 -18.52 23.27 -6.64
CA PHE A 40 -18.11 23.17 -8.04
C PHE A 40 -16.63 22.80 -8.13
N PRO A 41 -16.24 21.90 -9.05
CA PRO A 41 -14.83 21.61 -9.26
C PRO A 41 -14.07 22.83 -9.77
N ASN A 42 -12.84 22.99 -9.28
CA ASN A 42 -11.91 23.99 -9.81
C ASN A 42 -11.50 23.63 -11.23
N ILE A 43 -11.58 24.61 -12.12
CA ILE A 43 -11.28 24.48 -13.57
C ILE A 43 -10.05 25.28 -13.98
N SER A 44 -9.28 25.82 -13.04
CA SER A 44 -8.08 26.63 -13.31
C SER A 44 -6.96 25.85 -14.01
N VAL A 45 -6.93 24.53 -13.84
CA VAL A 45 -5.98 23.64 -14.49
C VAL A 45 -6.70 22.80 -15.53
N HIS A 46 -6.14 22.72 -16.74
CA HIS A 46 -6.70 21.88 -17.79
C HIS A 46 -6.54 20.40 -17.42
N PRO A 47 -7.63 19.61 -17.35
CA PRO A 47 -7.57 18.23 -16.83
C PRO A 47 -6.61 17.30 -17.55
N ASP A 48 -6.43 17.47 -18.86
CA ASP A 48 -5.54 16.61 -19.66
C ASP A 48 -4.06 16.99 -19.52
N GLU A 49 -3.79 18.25 -19.17
CA GLU A 49 -2.43 18.80 -19.09
C GLU A 49 -1.86 18.75 -17.67
N ALA A 50 -2.72 18.64 -16.66
CA ALA A 50 -2.34 18.71 -15.24
C ALA A 50 -1.19 17.77 -14.87
N VAL A 51 -1.23 16.53 -15.37
CA VAL A 51 -0.20 15.51 -15.08
C VAL A 51 1.13 15.88 -15.74
N ALA A 52 1.11 16.33 -17.00
CA ALA A 52 2.32 16.75 -17.72
C ALA A 52 2.96 17.98 -17.09
N LEU A 53 2.14 18.95 -16.70
CA LEU A 53 2.62 20.16 -16.01
C LEU A 53 3.23 19.83 -14.65
N GLY A 54 2.58 18.95 -13.88
CA GLY A 54 3.12 18.47 -12.61
C GLY A 54 4.44 17.72 -12.77
N ALA A 55 4.55 16.86 -13.78
CA ALA A 55 5.79 16.17 -14.10
C ALA A 55 6.92 17.13 -14.51
N ALA A 56 6.60 18.19 -15.26
CA ALA A 56 7.56 19.22 -15.63
C ALA A 56 8.09 19.97 -14.39
N VAL A 57 7.20 20.33 -13.45
CA VAL A 57 7.58 20.95 -12.18
C VAL A 57 8.51 20.04 -11.39
N GLN A 58 8.17 18.75 -11.23
CA GLN A 58 9.02 17.77 -10.55
C GLN A 58 10.38 17.60 -11.24
N GLY A 59 10.40 17.57 -12.58
CA GLY A 59 11.63 17.53 -13.37
C GLY A 59 12.53 18.74 -13.10
N ALA A 60 11.97 19.94 -13.09
CA ALA A 60 12.69 21.18 -12.79
C ALA A 60 13.24 21.20 -11.35
N MET A 61 12.47 20.73 -10.38
CA MET A 61 12.92 20.59 -8.99
C MET A 61 14.10 19.62 -8.88
N LYS A 62 14.02 18.46 -9.54
CA LYS A 62 15.13 17.47 -9.59
C LYS A 62 16.38 18.06 -10.26
N ALA A 63 16.21 18.93 -11.27
CA ALA A 63 17.28 19.69 -11.91
C ALA A 63 17.80 20.85 -11.06
N ARG A 64 17.21 21.13 -9.88
CA ARG A 64 17.52 22.25 -8.99
C ARG A 64 17.37 23.62 -9.67
N ASP A 65 16.32 23.77 -10.48
CA ASP A 65 15.98 25.04 -11.10
C ASP A 65 15.59 26.05 -10.04
N LYS A 66 16.21 27.22 -10.08
CA LYS A 66 16.04 28.29 -9.05
C LYS A 66 14.67 28.97 -9.10
N GLU A 67 13.97 28.87 -10.21
CA GLU A 67 12.65 29.47 -10.39
C GLU A 67 11.52 28.62 -9.78
N VAL A 68 11.80 27.33 -9.47
CA VAL A 68 10.82 26.41 -8.91
C VAL A 68 11.01 26.32 -7.40
N LYS A 69 9.95 26.68 -6.65
CA LYS A 69 9.94 26.49 -5.19
C LYS A 69 10.02 25.01 -4.86
N GLU A 70 10.78 24.70 -3.81
CA GLU A 70 10.89 23.34 -3.32
C GLU A 70 9.54 22.87 -2.77
N ILE A 71 8.97 21.83 -3.39
CA ILE A 71 7.75 21.15 -2.96
C ILE A 71 8.13 19.73 -2.59
N ILE A 72 7.83 19.31 -1.37
CA ILE A 72 8.06 17.94 -0.96
C ILE A 72 6.88 17.10 -1.44
N LEU A 73 7.15 16.16 -2.34
CA LEU A 73 6.20 15.12 -2.72
C LEU A 73 6.49 13.87 -1.89
N THR A 74 5.54 13.50 -1.05
CA THR A 74 5.61 12.29 -0.24
C THR A 74 4.64 11.28 -0.82
N ASP A 75 5.15 10.11 -1.19
CA ASP A 75 4.34 9.00 -1.69
C ASP A 75 4.11 7.96 -0.60
N VAL A 76 3.12 7.10 -0.79
CA VAL A 76 2.71 6.09 0.18
C VAL A 76 2.48 4.74 -0.49
N CYS A 77 2.63 3.68 0.28
CA CYS A 77 2.27 2.33 -0.12
C CYS A 77 0.76 2.26 -0.38
N ALA A 78 0.36 1.97 -1.62
CA ALA A 78 -1.05 1.99 -2.02
C ALA A 78 -1.87 0.83 -1.43
N PHE A 79 -1.21 -0.28 -1.11
CA PHE A 79 -1.82 -1.50 -0.58
C PHE A 79 -0.94 -2.10 0.51
N THR A 80 -1.55 -2.78 1.47
CA THR A 80 -0.81 -3.54 2.48
C THR A 80 -0.06 -4.71 1.85
N LEU A 81 1.22 -4.82 2.16
CA LEU A 81 2.07 -5.96 1.82
C LEU A 81 2.31 -6.80 3.07
N GLY A 82 2.26 -8.10 2.90
CA GLY A 82 2.47 -9.02 4.00
C GLY A 82 2.66 -10.46 3.55
N THR A 83 2.65 -11.37 4.50
CA THR A 83 2.84 -12.79 4.26
C THR A 83 1.72 -13.64 4.85
N GLU A 84 1.69 -14.89 4.45
CA GLU A 84 0.86 -15.92 5.07
C GLU A 84 1.53 -16.43 6.34
N VAL A 85 0.74 -16.54 7.38
CA VAL A 85 1.16 -17.15 8.65
C VAL A 85 0.18 -18.23 9.10
N SER A 86 0.70 -19.16 9.92
CA SER A 86 -0.12 -20.12 10.65
C SER A 86 -0.36 -19.61 12.06
N VAL A 87 -1.62 -19.61 12.49
CA VAL A 87 -2.03 -19.18 13.83
C VAL A 87 -2.37 -20.41 14.66
N GLU A 88 -1.82 -20.50 15.84
CA GLU A 88 -2.16 -21.56 16.78
C GLU A 88 -3.56 -21.33 17.36
N ARG A 89 -4.47 -22.27 17.13
CA ARG A 89 -5.86 -22.23 17.63
C ARG A 89 -6.03 -22.98 18.96
N ARG A 90 -5.28 -24.07 19.10
CA ARG A 90 -5.18 -24.89 20.31
C ARG A 90 -3.78 -25.46 20.36
N GLU A 91 -3.35 -25.89 21.51
CA GLU A 91 -2.03 -26.48 21.71
C GLU A 91 -1.69 -27.50 20.61
N GLY A 92 -0.68 -27.18 19.81
CA GLY A 92 -0.19 -27.99 18.69
C GLY A 92 -1.06 -27.98 17.42
N VAL A 93 -2.20 -27.24 17.36
CA VAL A 93 -3.07 -27.15 16.17
C VAL A 93 -2.91 -25.78 15.50
N TYR A 94 -2.29 -25.79 14.33
CA TYR A 94 -2.05 -24.58 13.52
C TYR A 94 -3.04 -24.49 12.36
N GLU A 95 -3.61 -23.30 12.19
CA GLU A 95 -4.46 -22.94 11.05
C GLU A 95 -3.68 -21.99 10.13
N SER A 96 -3.42 -22.40 8.91
CA SER A 96 -2.75 -21.58 7.88
C SER A 96 -3.74 -20.66 7.15
N GLY A 97 -3.22 -19.82 6.26
CA GLY A 97 -4.05 -18.93 5.44
C GLY A 97 -4.38 -17.58 6.10
N HIS A 98 -3.77 -17.26 7.24
CA HIS A 98 -3.91 -15.97 7.86
C HIS A 98 -2.90 -14.98 7.26
N PHE A 99 -3.36 -13.74 7.01
CA PHE A 99 -2.53 -12.67 6.49
C PHE A 99 -1.88 -11.90 7.64
N CYS A 100 -0.56 -11.83 7.63
CA CYS A 100 0.25 -11.00 8.52
C CYS A 100 0.73 -9.76 7.74
N PRO A 101 0.20 -8.55 8.03
CA PRO A 101 0.66 -7.33 7.39
C PRO A 101 2.07 -6.98 7.87
N ILE A 102 2.95 -6.56 6.94
CA ILE A 102 4.32 -6.14 7.23
C ILE A 102 4.51 -4.66 6.91
N ILE A 103 4.10 -4.23 5.72
CA ILE A 103 4.02 -2.81 5.37
C ILE A 103 2.55 -2.48 5.13
N GLU A 104 1.96 -1.71 6.01
CA GLU A 104 0.56 -1.31 5.88
C GLU A 104 0.37 -0.27 4.78
N ARG A 105 -0.80 -0.27 4.15
CA ARG A 105 -1.19 0.77 3.21
C ARG A 105 -1.11 2.15 3.87
N ASN A 106 -0.87 3.18 3.08
CA ASN A 106 -0.64 4.55 3.53
C ASN A 106 0.67 4.76 4.32
N THR A 107 1.52 3.73 4.47
CA THR A 107 2.87 3.93 4.99
C THR A 107 3.68 4.76 4.00
N VAL A 108 4.35 5.80 4.50
CA VAL A 108 5.22 6.66 3.68
C VAL A 108 6.39 5.85 3.12
N ILE A 109 6.69 6.04 1.85
CA ILE A 109 7.81 5.39 1.16
C ILE A 109 8.93 6.41 0.84
N PRO A 110 10.20 5.96 0.76
CA PRO A 110 10.67 4.58 0.91
C PRO A 110 10.60 4.07 2.36
N THR A 111 10.32 2.77 2.52
CA THR A 111 10.27 2.14 3.84
C THR A 111 10.75 0.70 3.79
N SER A 112 11.31 0.22 4.90
CA SER A 112 11.67 -1.19 5.09
C SER A 112 11.15 -1.68 6.43
N ARG A 113 10.65 -2.92 6.46
CA ARG A 113 10.18 -3.61 7.66
C ARG A 113 10.70 -5.04 7.65
N THR A 114 11.17 -5.50 8.79
CA THR A 114 11.69 -6.86 8.97
C THR A 114 10.84 -7.57 10.01
N GLU A 115 10.39 -8.77 9.66
CA GLU A 115 9.66 -9.67 10.55
C GLU A 115 10.39 -11.00 10.64
N ARG A 116 10.34 -11.62 11.83
CA ARG A 116 10.98 -12.89 12.12
C ARG A 116 9.96 -14.01 12.16
N PHE A 117 10.20 -15.05 11.35
CA PHE A 117 9.33 -16.22 11.27
C PHE A 117 10.10 -17.45 11.75
N TYR A 118 9.39 -18.33 12.48
CA TYR A 118 9.93 -19.52 13.08
C TYR A 118 9.38 -20.78 12.43
N THR A 119 10.10 -21.88 12.56
CA THR A 119 9.58 -23.20 12.21
C THR A 119 8.41 -23.58 13.11
N VAL A 120 7.38 -24.18 12.53
CA VAL A 120 6.14 -24.58 13.25
C VAL A 120 6.04 -26.09 13.47
N HIS A 121 6.93 -26.86 12.85
CA HIS A 121 6.97 -28.33 12.97
C HIS A 121 8.39 -28.83 13.25
N ASP A 122 8.48 -29.94 13.99
CA ASP A 122 9.76 -30.64 14.20
C ASP A 122 10.32 -31.13 12.85
N LYS A 123 11.64 -31.02 12.71
CA LYS A 123 12.39 -31.44 11.50
C LYS A 123 11.90 -30.76 10.21
N GLN A 124 11.29 -29.59 10.30
CA GLN A 124 10.95 -28.77 9.14
C GLN A 124 12.22 -28.45 8.35
N GLU A 125 12.21 -28.69 7.03
CA GLU A 125 13.38 -28.52 6.16
C GLU A 125 13.42 -27.16 5.47
N LYS A 126 12.29 -26.44 5.42
CA LYS A 126 12.17 -25.15 4.74
C LYS A 126 11.04 -24.31 5.31
N ILE A 127 11.23 -23.01 5.27
CA ILE A 127 10.18 -22.02 5.53
C ILE A 127 9.76 -21.45 4.18
N ARG A 128 8.46 -21.49 3.89
CA ARG A 128 7.87 -20.87 2.69
C ARG A 128 7.30 -19.52 3.06
N ILE A 129 7.74 -18.49 2.37
CA ILE A 129 7.22 -17.14 2.51
C ILE A 129 6.42 -16.81 1.26
N ASN A 130 5.12 -16.70 1.41
CA ASN A 130 4.19 -16.27 0.37
C ASN A 130 3.93 -14.78 0.53
N VAL A 131 4.29 -13.97 -0.47
CA VAL A 131 4.11 -12.52 -0.45
C VAL A 131 2.74 -12.19 -1.01
N TYR A 132 1.93 -11.51 -0.22
CA TYR A 132 0.59 -11.07 -0.60
C TYR A 132 0.43 -9.55 -0.54
N GLN A 133 -0.48 -9.07 -1.36
CA GLN A 133 -0.97 -7.71 -1.37
C GLN A 133 -2.47 -7.70 -1.11
N GLY A 134 -2.94 -6.90 -0.16
CA GLY A 134 -4.37 -6.74 0.13
C GLY A 134 -4.67 -6.40 1.57
N GLU A 135 -5.96 -6.26 1.86
CA GLU A 135 -6.47 -5.76 3.15
C GLU A 135 -7.30 -6.83 3.91
N SER A 136 -7.39 -8.04 3.37
CA SER A 136 -8.16 -9.12 4.01
C SER A 136 -7.32 -9.83 5.06
N ARG A 137 -7.97 -10.25 6.14
CA ARG A 137 -7.34 -11.09 7.18
C ARG A 137 -6.98 -12.50 6.68
N LEU A 138 -7.63 -12.97 5.61
CA LEU A 138 -7.37 -14.28 5.00
C LEU A 138 -6.67 -14.10 3.66
N THR A 139 -5.59 -14.85 3.45
CA THR A 139 -4.76 -14.77 2.24
C THR A 139 -5.51 -15.14 0.98
N VAL A 140 -6.53 -16.00 1.06
CA VAL A 140 -7.38 -16.40 -0.07
C VAL A 140 -8.09 -15.20 -0.74
N ASN A 141 -8.30 -14.11 -0.02
CA ASN A 141 -8.94 -12.89 -0.52
C ASN A 141 -7.93 -11.79 -0.88
N ASN A 142 -6.64 -12.07 -0.79
CA ASN A 142 -5.55 -11.17 -1.15
C ASN A 142 -4.85 -11.65 -2.42
N LEU A 143 -4.16 -10.74 -3.09
CA LEU A 143 -3.42 -11.04 -4.31
C LEU A 143 -2.06 -11.64 -3.96
N LEU A 144 -1.80 -12.88 -4.39
CA LEU A 144 -0.47 -13.49 -4.29
C LEU A 144 0.47 -12.82 -5.30
N LEU A 145 1.56 -12.23 -4.84
CA LEU A 145 2.60 -11.62 -5.66
C LEU A 145 3.74 -12.58 -5.99
N GLY A 146 4.06 -13.47 -5.07
CA GLY A 146 5.15 -14.44 -5.25
C GLY A 146 5.36 -15.33 -4.04
N SER A 147 6.26 -16.30 -4.18
CA SER A 147 6.60 -17.27 -3.14
C SER A 147 8.10 -17.50 -3.11
N LEU A 148 8.67 -17.58 -1.92
CA LEU A 148 10.07 -17.88 -1.66
C LEU A 148 10.17 -19.06 -0.71
N GLU A 149 11.03 -20.03 -1.00
CA GLU A 149 11.35 -21.14 -0.10
C GLU A 149 12.77 -20.99 0.42
N ILE A 150 12.93 -21.01 1.72
CA ILE A 150 14.21 -20.85 2.42
C ILE A 150 14.52 -22.15 3.15
N PRO A 151 15.60 -22.85 2.80
CA PRO A 151 16.01 -24.06 3.51
C PRO A 151 16.47 -23.71 4.94
N VAL A 152 16.09 -24.53 5.90
CA VAL A 152 16.47 -24.40 7.30
C VAL A 152 16.98 -25.74 7.85
N PRO A 153 17.83 -25.74 8.88
CA PRO A 153 18.25 -26.97 9.57
C PRO A 153 17.06 -27.72 10.18
N LYS A 154 17.20 -29.05 10.27
CA LYS A 154 16.18 -29.93 10.85
C LYS A 154 16.27 -29.96 12.37
N ASN A 155 15.65 -28.98 13.01
CA ASN A 155 15.59 -28.88 14.47
C ASN A 155 14.15 -29.01 14.98
N LYS A 156 13.93 -28.77 16.27
CA LYS A 156 12.58 -28.75 16.85
C LYS A 156 11.81 -27.52 16.38
N ALA A 157 10.50 -27.60 16.44
CA ALA A 157 9.62 -26.45 16.20
C ALA A 157 10.03 -25.25 17.06
N GLY A 158 10.10 -24.06 16.42
CA GLY A 158 10.47 -22.82 17.08
C GLY A 158 11.97 -22.57 17.28
N GLU A 159 12.85 -23.54 17.00
CA GLU A 159 14.30 -23.37 17.17
C GLU A 159 14.96 -22.66 16.00
N GLU A 160 14.42 -22.81 14.79
CA GLU A 160 14.95 -22.13 13.60
C GLU A 160 14.09 -20.94 13.22
N ALA A 161 14.76 -19.84 12.82
CA ALA A 161 14.12 -18.60 12.43
C ALA A 161 14.70 -18.02 11.14
N VAL A 162 13.87 -17.24 10.44
CA VAL A 162 14.24 -16.49 9.24
C VAL A 162 13.76 -15.06 9.39
N ASP A 163 14.66 -14.10 9.18
CA ASP A 163 14.32 -12.69 9.10
C ASP A 163 13.96 -12.35 7.65
N VAL A 164 12.75 -11.85 7.45
CA VAL A 164 12.23 -11.45 6.13
C VAL A 164 12.06 -9.94 6.10
N THR A 165 12.82 -9.28 5.23
CA THR A 165 12.75 -7.83 5.05
C THR A 165 11.96 -7.49 3.80
N TYR A 166 10.92 -6.68 3.97
CA TYR A 166 10.17 -6.05 2.89
C TYR A 166 10.69 -4.64 2.71
N THR A 167 11.05 -4.29 1.47
CA THR A 167 11.44 -2.92 1.10
C THR A 167 10.49 -2.43 0.01
N TYR A 168 9.98 -1.21 0.18
CA TYR A 168 9.17 -0.51 -0.79
C TYR A 168 9.80 0.86 -1.04
N ASP A 169 10.25 1.11 -2.29
CA ASP A 169 10.94 2.32 -2.79
C ASP A 169 10.24 2.91 -4.03
#